data_3eab39b5cc94017e5160777f5b999af3
#
_entry.id   3eab39b5cc94017e5160777f5b999af3
#
_cell.length_a   1.000
_cell.length_b   1.000
_cell.length_c   1.000
_cell.angle_alpha   90.00
_cell.angle_beta   90.00
_cell.angle_gamma   90.00
#
_symmetry.space_group_name_H-M   'P 1'
#
loop_
_entity.id
_entity.type
_entity.pdbx_description
1 polymer ?
#
loop_
_entity_poly.entity_id
_entity_poly.type
_entity_poly.pdbx_seq_one_letter_code
_entity_poly.pdbx_strand_id
1 'polypeptide(L)'
;RFYSLEADSLGVKDLDMVLTFRNYHNFGEEGRRNMNKLAFEALKPGGVYAVVDHTARHMEAQTPANRRRIDPVLAIKEIQEAGFEFVDYSDLHYRADDELRYEVGVKSVSGNTDRWTIKFRKPN
;
A
#
# COMPACT_ATOMS: atom_id res chain seq x y z
N ARG A 1 -2.04 5.53 15.37
CA ARG A 1 -1.03 6.54 15.14
C ARG A 1 -0.40 6.37 13.76
N PHE A 2 -0.30 7.46 13.04
CA PHE A 2 0.34 7.46 11.72
C PHE A 2 1.68 8.18 11.79
N TYR A 3 2.60 7.73 10.97
CA TYR A 3 3.86 8.43 10.74
C TYR A 3 3.66 9.49 9.65
N SER A 4 4.46 10.54 9.67
CA SER A 4 4.49 11.51 8.59
C SER A 4 5.60 11.16 7.61
N LEU A 5 5.41 11.59 6.37
CA LEU A 5 6.42 11.43 5.32
C LEU A 5 6.55 12.77 4.61
N GLU A 6 7.61 13.50 4.93
CA GLU A 6 7.80 14.88 4.50
C GLU A 6 8.96 15.04 3.51
N ALA A 7 9.53 13.94 3.03
CA ALA A 7 10.62 14.00 2.05
C ALA A 7 10.12 14.62 0.73
N ASP A 8 11.01 15.34 0.06
CA ASP A 8 10.73 15.94 -1.26
C ASP A 8 11.10 15.01 -2.41
N SER A 9 11.99 14.05 -2.17
CA SER A 9 12.40 13.05 -3.16
C SER A 9 12.97 11.83 -2.47
N LEU A 10 13.07 10.72 -3.21
CA LEU A 10 13.77 9.52 -2.73
C LEU A 10 15.28 9.63 -2.93
N GLY A 11 15.77 10.70 -3.58
CA GLY A 11 17.20 10.89 -3.84
C GLY A 11 17.74 10.05 -4.98
N VAL A 12 16.89 9.33 -5.70
CA VAL A 12 17.25 8.49 -6.84
C VAL A 12 16.25 8.70 -7.96
N LYS A 13 16.66 8.39 -9.20
CA LYS A 13 15.83 8.54 -10.39
C LYS A 13 16.01 7.37 -11.34
N ASP A 14 15.11 7.31 -12.31
CA ASP A 14 15.14 6.33 -13.40
C ASP A 14 15.16 4.89 -12.91
N LEU A 15 14.47 4.66 -11.80
CA LEU A 15 14.34 3.32 -11.25
C LEU A 15 13.43 2.46 -12.12
N ASP A 16 13.75 1.16 -12.18
CA ASP A 16 12.91 0.17 -12.84
C ASP A 16 11.70 -0.20 -12.01
N MET A 17 11.85 -0.20 -10.68
CA MET A 17 10.83 -0.69 -9.77
C MET A 17 10.97 -0.05 -8.39
N VAL A 18 9.82 0.23 -7.78
CA VAL A 18 9.71 0.60 -6.37
C VAL A 18 8.80 -0.40 -5.70
N LEU A 19 9.24 -0.97 -4.58
CA LEU A 19 8.49 -1.95 -3.81
C LEU A 19 8.23 -1.42 -2.41
N THR A 20 7.03 -1.66 -1.89
CA THR A 20 6.73 -1.37 -0.49
C THR A 20 5.94 -2.53 0.11
N PHE A 21 6.38 -2.99 1.27
CA PHE A 21 5.84 -4.16 1.96
C PHE A 21 5.36 -3.77 3.35
N ARG A 22 4.07 -3.92 3.62
CA ARG A 22 3.46 -3.74 4.95
C ARG A 22 3.84 -2.41 5.60
N ASN A 23 3.90 -1.36 4.80
CA ASN A 23 4.30 -0.03 5.25
C ASN A 23 3.30 1.06 4.85
N TYR A 24 2.54 0.86 3.80
CA TYR A 24 1.59 1.84 3.30
C TYR A 24 0.57 2.26 4.37
N HIS A 25 0.14 1.31 5.19
CA HIS A 25 -0.80 1.56 6.29
C HIS A 25 -0.23 2.44 7.41
N ASN A 26 1.09 2.61 7.48
CA ASN A 26 1.72 3.39 8.56
C ASN A 26 1.51 4.89 8.40
N PHE A 27 1.06 5.36 7.25
CA PHE A 27 0.89 6.77 6.94
C PHE A 27 -0.59 7.12 6.83
N GLY A 28 -0.95 8.36 7.23
CA GLY A 28 -2.25 8.92 6.95
C GLY A 28 -2.36 9.27 5.45
N GLU A 29 -3.51 9.78 5.04
CA GLU A 29 -3.77 10.06 3.63
C GLU A 29 -2.69 10.95 3.00
N GLU A 30 -2.30 12.03 3.68
CA GLU A 30 -1.30 12.95 3.17
C GLU A 30 0.04 12.25 2.96
N GLY A 31 0.48 11.44 3.93
CA GLY A 31 1.74 10.70 3.83
C GLY A 31 1.70 9.64 2.74
N ARG A 32 0.56 8.95 2.59
CA ARG A 32 0.39 7.96 1.51
C ARG A 32 0.44 8.63 0.14
N ARG A 33 -0.21 9.79 -0.01
CA ARG A 33 -0.16 10.55 -1.27
C ARG A 33 1.25 11.01 -1.59
N ASN A 34 2.00 11.44 -0.57
CA ASN A 34 3.39 11.82 -0.78
C ASN A 34 4.26 10.61 -1.16
N MET A 35 4.06 9.46 -0.50
CA MET A 35 4.78 8.23 -0.87
C MET A 35 4.54 7.87 -2.33
N ASN A 36 3.30 7.93 -2.78
CA ASN A 36 2.95 7.63 -4.17
C ASN A 36 3.60 8.60 -5.15
N LYS A 37 3.63 9.89 -4.79
CA LYS A 37 4.30 10.92 -5.59
C LYS A 37 5.80 10.67 -5.68
N LEU A 38 6.43 10.35 -4.56
CA LEU A 38 7.87 10.07 -4.52
C LEU A 38 8.21 8.86 -5.38
N ALA A 39 7.42 7.80 -5.31
CA ALA A 39 7.60 6.61 -6.13
C ALA A 39 7.44 6.96 -7.62
N PHE A 40 6.41 7.74 -7.95
CA PHE A 40 6.15 8.14 -9.32
C PHE A 40 7.32 8.93 -9.92
N GLU A 41 7.84 9.89 -9.16
CA GLU A 41 8.96 10.72 -9.62
C GLU A 41 10.26 9.94 -9.75
N ALA A 42 10.50 8.96 -8.88
CA ALA A 42 11.72 8.17 -8.90
C ALA A 42 11.75 7.12 -10.02
N LEU A 43 10.60 6.69 -10.51
CA LEU A 43 10.50 5.67 -11.53
C LEU A 43 10.71 6.26 -12.93
N LYS A 44 11.38 5.49 -13.79
CA LYS A 44 11.40 5.79 -15.23
C LYS A 44 10.01 5.55 -15.83
N PRO A 45 9.69 6.14 -16.99
CA PRO A 45 8.49 5.76 -17.73
C PRO A 45 8.44 4.25 -17.95
N GLY A 46 7.31 3.63 -17.71
CA GLY A 46 7.14 2.17 -17.77
C GLY A 46 7.60 1.42 -16.53
N GLY A 47 8.20 2.12 -15.57
CA GLY A 47 8.63 1.51 -14.31
C GLY A 47 7.44 1.01 -13.46
N VAL A 48 7.71 0.05 -12.58
CA VAL A 48 6.70 -0.66 -11.80
C VAL A 48 6.70 -0.20 -10.35
N TYR A 49 5.50 0.01 -9.80
CA TYR A 49 5.27 0.26 -8.39
C TYR A 49 4.44 -0.90 -7.85
N ALA A 50 5.01 -1.69 -6.96
CA ALA A 50 4.32 -2.84 -6.38
C ALA A 50 4.16 -2.65 -4.88
N VAL A 51 2.93 -2.85 -4.40
CA VAL A 51 2.53 -2.59 -3.02
C VAL A 51 1.91 -3.84 -2.42
N VAL A 52 2.38 -4.21 -1.23
CA VAL A 52 1.84 -5.31 -0.44
C VAL A 52 1.50 -4.77 0.94
N ASP A 53 0.26 -5.00 1.40
CA ASP A 53 -0.12 -4.58 2.74
C ASP A 53 -1.23 -5.45 3.31
N HIS A 54 -1.48 -5.29 4.61
CA HIS A 54 -2.53 -6.01 5.32
C HIS A 54 -3.90 -5.51 4.90
N THR A 55 -4.78 -6.43 4.57
CA THR A 55 -6.10 -6.12 4.03
C THR A 55 -7.06 -5.64 5.12
N ALA A 56 -7.71 -4.51 4.88
CA ALA A 56 -8.89 -4.07 5.62
C ALA A 56 -10.13 -4.36 4.79
N ARG A 57 -11.27 -4.49 5.46
CA ARG A 57 -12.55 -4.58 4.76
C ARG A 57 -12.83 -3.27 4.04
N HIS A 58 -13.43 -3.40 2.86
CA HIS A 58 -13.79 -2.25 2.05
C HIS A 58 -14.70 -1.29 2.83
N MET A 59 -14.32 -0.01 2.84
CA MET A 59 -15.06 1.09 3.49
C MET A 59 -15.16 0.99 5.02
N GLU A 60 -14.50 0.05 5.65
CA GLU A 60 -14.52 -0.04 7.10
C GLU A 60 -13.68 1.06 7.73
N ALA A 61 -14.25 1.74 8.73
CA ALA A 61 -13.53 2.77 9.45
C ALA A 61 -12.36 2.18 10.24
N GLN A 62 -11.23 2.87 10.25
CA GLN A 62 -10.10 2.48 11.07
C GLN A 62 -10.38 2.76 12.54
N THR A 63 -10.11 1.75 13.36
CA THR A 63 -10.24 1.81 14.82
C THR A 63 -9.02 1.15 15.43
N PRO A 64 -8.77 1.31 16.75
CA PRO A 64 -7.71 0.55 17.41
C PRO A 64 -7.85 -0.97 17.27
N ALA A 65 -9.09 -1.45 17.06
CA ALA A 65 -9.35 -2.90 16.95
C ALA A 65 -8.87 -3.50 15.62
N ASN A 66 -8.79 -2.71 14.56
CA ASN A 66 -8.35 -3.18 13.22
C ASN A 66 -7.15 -2.40 12.69
N ARG A 67 -6.36 -1.85 13.55
CA ARG A 67 -5.21 -1.02 13.19
C ARG A 67 -4.20 -1.77 12.31
N ARG A 68 -3.47 -1.02 11.49
CA ARG A 68 -2.44 -1.50 10.55
C ARG A 68 -3.00 -2.29 9.38
N ARG A 69 -4.26 -2.09 9.07
CA ARG A 69 -4.89 -2.63 7.86
C ARG A 69 -5.31 -1.48 6.96
N ILE A 70 -5.28 -1.71 5.67
CA ILE A 70 -5.76 -0.72 4.70
C ILE A 70 -6.60 -1.38 3.61
N ASP A 71 -7.67 -0.70 3.23
CA ASP A 71 -8.57 -1.13 2.17
C ASP A 71 -7.85 -1.07 0.82
N PRO A 72 -7.75 -2.17 0.09
CA PRO A 72 -7.08 -2.17 -1.22
C PRO A 72 -7.75 -1.27 -2.24
N VAL A 73 -9.06 -1.09 -2.18
CA VAL A 73 -9.79 -0.19 -3.09
C VAL A 73 -9.36 1.26 -2.87
N LEU A 74 -9.22 1.67 -1.60
CA LEU A 74 -8.71 2.99 -1.26
C LEU A 74 -7.28 3.17 -1.76
N ALA A 75 -6.43 2.18 -1.54
CA ALA A 75 -5.03 2.24 -1.99
C ALA A 75 -4.95 2.38 -3.51
N ILE A 76 -5.74 1.62 -4.25
CA ILE A 76 -5.79 1.70 -5.71
C ILE A 76 -6.18 3.12 -6.14
N LYS A 77 -7.22 3.67 -5.53
CA LYS A 77 -7.67 5.03 -5.84
C LYS A 77 -6.56 6.05 -5.63
N GLU A 78 -5.90 6.00 -4.49
CA GLU A 78 -4.85 6.96 -4.15
C GLU A 78 -3.64 6.84 -5.08
N ILE A 79 -3.26 5.61 -5.43
CA ILE A 79 -2.11 5.36 -6.30
C ILE A 79 -2.41 5.78 -7.74
N GLN A 80 -3.61 5.50 -8.23
CA GLN A 80 -4.04 5.97 -9.55
C GLN A 80 -4.07 7.50 -9.62
N GLU A 81 -4.49 8.16 -8.55
CA GLU A 81 -4.52 9.63 -8.51
C GLU A 81 -3.12 10.24 -8.58
N ALA A 82 -2.09 9.50 -8.20
CA ALA A 82 -0.70 9.94 -8.38
C ALA A 82 -0.21 9.82 -9.83
N GLY A 83 -0.98 9.20 -10.71
CA GLY A 83 -0.68 9.07 -12.13
C GLY A 83 -0.38 7.66 -12.60
N PHE A 84 -0.36 6.69 -11.69
CA PHE A 84 -0.09 5.29 -12.03
C PHE A 84 -1.25 4.62 -12.74
N GLU A 85 -0.94 3.66 -13.60
CA GLU A 85 -1.92 2.73 -14.17
C GLU A 85 -1.92 1.44 -13.37
N PHE A 86 -3.10 0.95 -13.00
CA PHE A 86 -3.26 -0.37 -12.41
C PHE A 86 -2.92 -1.42 -13.46
N VAL A 87 -2.10 -2.41 -13.08
CA VAL A 87 -1.70 -3.49 -14.00
C VAL A 87 -2.37 -4.80 -13.62
N ASP A 88 -2.16 -5.26 -12.37
CA ASP A 88 -2.64 -6.56 -11.94
C ASP A 88 -2.54 -6.68 -10.42
N TYR A 89 -3.17 -7.72 -9.89
CA TYR A 89 -3.00 -8.14 -8.52
C TYR A 89 -2.60 -9.61 -8.48
N SER A 90 -2.07 -10.05 -7.34
CA SER A 90 -1.73 -11.45 -7.12
C SER A 90 -2.38 -11.93 -5.82
N ASP A 91 -2.77 -13.18 -5.77
CA ASP A 91 -3.27 -13.83 -4.56
C ASP A 91 -2.16 -14.51 -3.76
N LEU A 92 -0.90 -14.21 -4.08
CA LEU A 92 0.26 -14.82 -3.45
C LEU A 92 0.24 -14.75 -1.92
N HIS A 93 -0.29 -13.66 -1.36
CA HIS A 93 -0.36 -13.44 0.08
C HIS A 93 -1.78 -13.54 0.64
N TYR A 94 -2.71 -14.09 -0.14
CA TYR A 94 -4.10 -14.23 0.29
C TYR A 94 -4.25 -15.22 1.44
N ARG A 95 -5.04 -14.84 2.44
CA ARG A 95 -5.35 -15.68 3.61
C ARG A 95 -6.86 -15.67 3.83
N ALA A 96 -7.53 -16.73 3.38
CA ALA A 96 -8.98 -16.83 3.43
C ALA A 96 -9.53 -16.90 4.86
N ASP A 97 -8.73 -17.35 5.81
CA ASP A 97 -9.14 -17.51 7.21
C ASP A 97 -8.97 -16.25 8.06
N ASP A 98 -8.45 -15.16 7.50
CA ASP A 98 -8.37 -13.89 8.20
C ASP A 98 -9.72 -13.15 8.10
N GLU A 99 -10.35 -12.90 9.23
CA GLU A 99 -11.65 -12.23 9.28
C GLU A 99 -11.56 -10.71 9.03
N LEU A 100 -10.35 -10.15 8.90
CA LEU A 100 -10.09 -8.73 8.64
C LEU A 100 -10.57 -7.80 9.76
N ARG A 101 -10.76 -8.33 10.96
CA ARG A 101 -11.38 -7.61 12.09
C ARG A 101 -10.38 -7.15 13.14
N TYR A 102 -9.26 -7.85 13.26
CA TYR A 102 -8.35 -7.66 14.39
C TYR A 102 -7.11 -6.89 13.96
N GLU A 103 -6.56 -6.13 14.92
CA GLU A 103 -5.28 -5.46 14.73
C GLU A 103 -4.21 -6.52 14.40
N VAL A 104 -3.29 -6.17 13.52
CA VAL A 104 -2.30 -7.11 12.95
C VAL A 104 -1.48 -7.84 14.01
N GLY A 105 -1.19 -7.18 15.13
CA GLY A 105 -0.40 -7.77 16.21
C GLY A 105 -1.16 -8.66 17.17
N VAL A 106 -2.49 -8.80 17.02
CA VAL A 106 -3.28 -9.68 17.87
C VAL A 106 -2.81 -11.12 17.69
N LYS A 107 -2.60 -11.83 18.80
CA LYS A 107 -1.98 -13.15 18.81
C LYS A 107 -2.65 -14.15 17.85
N SER A 108 -3.96 -14.10 17.72
CA SER A 108 -4.70 -15.03 16.85
C SER A 108 -4.45 -14.82 15.35
N VAL A 109 -3.97 -13.65 14.95
CA VAL A 109 -3.77 -13.32 13.52
C VAL A 109 -2.33 -12.93 13.19
N SER A 110 -1.49 -12.68 14.18
CA SER A 110 -0.10 -12.24 13.94
C SER A 110 0.65 -13.22 13.04
N GLY A 111 1.24 -12.70 11.97
CA GLY A 111 1.94 -13.50 10.98
C GLY A 111 1.04 -14.20 9.98
N ASN A 112 -0.28 -14.16 10.17
CA ASN A 112 -1.26 -14.87 9.35
C ASN A 112 -2.36 -13.97 8.78
N THR A 113 -2.14 -12.66 8.78
CA THR A 113 -3.12 -11.74 8.19
C THR A 113 -3.18 -11.88 6.69
N ASP A 114 -4.36 -11.63 6.13
CA ASP A 114 -4.49 -11.49 4.68
C ASP A 114 -3.75 -10.25 4.20
N ARG A 115 -3.09 -10.38 3.07
CA ARG A 115 -2.38 -9.26 2.44
C ARG A 115 -2.73 -9.22 0.97
N TRP A 116 -3.01 -8.02 0.49
CA TRP A 116 -3.19 -7.79 -0.93
C TRP A 116 -1.84 -7.43 -1.57
N THR A 117 -1.68 -7.84 -2.81
CA THR A 117 -0.46 -7.61 -3.61
C THR A 117 -0.89 -7.03 -4.94
N ILE A 118 -0.55 -5.78 -5.20
CA ILE A 118 -1.03 -5.06 -6.37
C ILE A 118 0.14 -4.38 -7.07
N LYS A 119 0.11 -4.42 -8.40
CA LYS A 119 1.16 -3.87 -9.26
C LYS A 119 0.59 -2.75 -10.12
N PHE A 120 1.32 -1.65 -10.16
CA PHE A 120 1.03 -0.47 -10.98
C PHE A 120 2.21 -0.17 -11.90
N ARG A 121 1.95 0.61 -12.94
CA ARG A 121 2.98 1.03 -13.89
C ARG A 121 2.92 2.53 -14.09
N LYS A 122 4.09 3.17 -14.15
CA LYS A 122 4.19 4.57 -14.55
C LYS A 122 4.01 4.64 -16.08
N PRO A 123 3.05 5.42 -16.60
CA PRO A 123 2.86 5.56 -18.04
C PRO A 123 4.10 6.08 -18.75
N ASN A 124 4.25 5.73 -20.00
CA ASN A 124 5.34 6.25 -20.82
C ASN A 124 5.20 7.74 -21.13
#